data_836f3d1fb33c4e02e92d8cde064b7092
#
_entry.id   836f3d1fb33c4e02e92d8cde064b7092
#
_cell.length_a   1.000
_cell.length_b   1.000
_cell.length_c   1.000
_cell.angle_alpha   90.00
_cell.angle_beta   90.00
_cell.angle_gamma   90.00
#
_symmetry.space_group_name_H-M   'P 1'
#
loop_
_entity.id
_entity.type
_entity.pdbx_description
1 polymer ?
#
loop_
_entity_poly.entity_id
_entity_poly.type
_entity_poly.pdbx_seq_one_letter_code
_entity_poly.pdbx_strand_id
1 'polypeptide(L)'
;MNDGTAIHGHCDPRFEPVRRAFQKNFDEDGELGAAVAVTLDGRPVVDLWGGWCDAQKTRPWQSDTIVCMMSVGKAVSALAIHMLVDRGLLTLDAPIASFWPEFAQNGKAQIPVRFALSHLASIPVADAAPPGSIYDSAVMESAIAEQPPLWEPGTVKCYHSATMGFICSALVRRVDGRSLGQFVRDEISGPLGIDYAIGLTLAEQSRCASMIRSKGNLLDLAQTESKNDLLSRIWRQLPPAEDYNSVAWRSAQIPSANGHGNARAVARLLGVLACGGAYDGKQLIRQSALEAALVEQWRGVSISSGLNFRLGLGFFLNHPPDRPMGSSMRAFGHSGAGGAHAIADPDARIGFAYCPNRMHGGLDIGARATRLIEACLGRA
;
A
#
# COMPACT_ATOMS: atom_id res chain seq x y z
N MET A 1 -1.28 31.68 -22.14
CA MET A 1 -0.41 31.72 -20.96
C MET A 1 -0.80 30.50 -20.13
N ASN A 2 0.12 29.53 -19.99
CA ASN A 2 -0.11 28.39 -19.06
C ASN A 2 -0.02 28.98 -17.64
N ASP A 3 -1.14 29.25 -17.01
CA ASP A 3 -1.16 29.46 -15.58
C ASP A 3 -0.76 28.11 -14.94
N GLY A 4 0.52 27.98 -14.63
CA GLY A 4 1.07 26.77 -14.04
C GLY A 4 0.28 26.40 -12.79
N THR A 5 0.08 25.11 -12.54
CA THR A 5 -0.60 24.64 -11.33
C THR A 5 0.12 25.17 -10.08
N ALA A 6 -0.60 25.88 -9.23
CA ALA A 6 -0.02 26.37 -7.98
C ALA A 6 0.31 25.21 -7.04
N ILE A 7 1.54 25.17 -6.55
CA ILE A 7 2.00 24.23 -5.53
C ILE A 7 1.95 24.94 -4.17
N HIS A 8 1.21 24.33 -3.26
CA HIS A 8 1.01 24.80 -1.89
C HIS A 8 1.83 23.99 -0.89
N GLY A 9 1.98 24.51 0.31
CA GLY A 9 2.61 23.83 1.42
C GLY A 9 4.02 24.28 1.73
N HIS A 10 4.74 23.48 2.51
CA HIS A 10 6.08 23.77 3.01
C HIS A 10 7.13 22.87 2.36
N CYS A 11 8.31 23.45 2.12
CA CYS A 11 9.49 22.73 1.68
C CYS A 11 10.73 23.35 2.31
N ASP A 12 11.47 22.56 3.08
CA ASP A 12 12.79 22.98 3.60
C ASP A 12 13.71 23.26 2.40
N PRO A 13 14.51 24.33 2.42
CA PRO A 13 15.41 24.70 1.32
C PRO A 13 16.35 23.57 0.85
N ARG A 14 16.75 22.68 1.75
CA ARG A 14 17.56 21.48 1.41
C ARG A 14 16.84 20.51 0.48
N PHE A 15 15.51 20.54 0.44
CA PHE A 15 14.65 19.70 -0.37
C PHE A 15 14.00 20.44 -1.55
N GLU A 16 14.48 21.62 -1.89
CA GLU A 16 13.98 22.39 -3.04
C GLU A 16 13.98 21.60 -4.35
N PRO A 17 14.90 20.65 -4.62
CA PRO A 17 14.78 19.74 -5.75
C PRO A 17 13.46 18.96 -5.80
N VAL A 18 12.90 18.57 -4.64
CA VAL A 18 11.59 17.86 -4.57
C VAL A 18 10.46 18.80 -5.02
N ARG A 19 10.46 20.07 -4.62
CA ARG A 19 9.47 21.06 -5.08
C ARG A 19 9.54 21.24 -6.58
N ARG A 20 10.74 21.38 -7.16
CA ARG A 20 10.93 21.52 -8.60
C ARG A 20 10.48 20.25 -9.36
N ALA A 21 10.82 19.08 -8.84
CA ALA A 21 10.38 17.80 -9.41
C ALA A 21 8.86 17.65 -9.36
N PHE A 22 8.23 18.09 -8.28
CA PHE A 22 6.78 18.05 -8.12
C PHE A 22 6.07 19.01 -9.08
N GLN A 23 6.58 20.25 -9.25
CA GLN A 23 6.07 21.18 -10.25
C GLN A 23 6.18 20.61 -11.66
N LYS A 24 7.33 19.99 -11.97
CA LYS A 24 7.58 19.38 -13.28
C LYS A 24 6.60 18.25 -13.62
N ASN A 25 6.12 17.48 -12.63
CA ASN A 25 5.08 16.49 -12.86
C ASN A 25 3.79 17.09 -13.40
N PHE A 26 3.40 18.29 -12.94
CA PHE A 26 2.24 19.01 -13.45
C PHE A 26 2.49 19.60 -14.85
N ASP A 27 3.67 20.14 -15.07
CA ASP A 27 4.00 20.85 -16.30
C ASP A 27 4.23 19.91 -17.48
N GLU A 28 4.81 18.71 -17.25
CA GLU A 28 5.31 17.81 -18.29
C GLU A 28 4.61 16.44 -18.33
N ASP A 29 4.23 15.87 -17.15
CA ASP A 29 3.75 14.48 -17.09
C ASP A 29 2.24 14.36 -16.83
N GLY A 30 1.52 15.46 -17.05
CA GLY A 30 0.06 15.47 -16.97
C GLY A 30 -0.49 15.13 -15.60
N GLU A 31 0.22 15.47 -14.52
CA GLU A 31 -0.32 15.37 -13.17
C GLU A 31 -1.61 16.18 -13.07
N LEU A 32 -2.64 15.61 -12.39
CA LEU A 32 -3.91 16.32 -12.24
C LEU A 32 -4.05 16.89 -10.83
N GLY A 33 -3.84 16.08 -9.85
CA GLY A 33 -3.82 16.45 -8.44
C GLY A 33 -2.99 15.45 -7.67
N ALA A 34 -2.15 15.95 -6.75
CA ALA A 34 -1.25 15.11 -5.99
C ALA A 34 -0.78 15.82 -4.70
N ALA A 35 -0.20 15.00 -3.83
CA ALA A 35 0.59 15.47 -2.71
C ALA A 35 1.89 14.66 -2.57
N VAL A 36 2.95 15.31 -2.09
CA VAL A 36 4.23 14.69 -1.74
C VAL A 36 4.68 15.18 -0.38
N ALA A 37 5.18 14.29 0.45
CA ALA A 37 5.71 14.63 1.77
C ALA A 37 6.98 13.85 2.07
N VAL A 38 7.86 14.49 2.84
CA VAL A 38 9.12 13.91 3.33
C VAL A 38 9.28 14.24 4.81
N THR A 39 9.68 13.23 5.57
CA THR A 39 10.19 13.44 6.93
C THR A 39 11.68 13.11 6.97
N LEU A 40 12.44 13.88 7.75
CA LEU A 40 13.84 13.62 8.08
C LEU A 40 13.95 13.55 9.60
N ASP A 41 14.56 12.48 10.13
CA ASP A 41 14.61 12.23 11.57
C ASP A 41 13.23 12.29 12.25
N GLY A 42 12.19 11.78 11.55
CA GLY A 42 10.81 11.80 11.99
C GLY A 42 10.11 13.17 11.91
N ARG A 43 10.80 14.25 11.53
CA ARG A 43 10.26 15.61 11.42
C ARG A 43 9.88 15.94 9.98
N PRO A 44 8.72 16.57 9.72
CA PRO A 44 8.33 16.97 8.38
C PRO A 44 9.29 18.02 7.82
N VAL A 45 9.81 17.78 6.62
CA VAL A 45 10.67 18.71 5.87
C VAL A 45 10.08 19.08 4.52
N VAL A 46 9.22 18.23 3.95
CA VAL A 46 8.42 18.53 2.76
C VAL A 46 6.98 18.14 3.03
N ASP A 47 6.06 19.02 2.68
CA ASP A 47 4.62 18.79 2.71
C ASP A 47 3.98 19.67 1.63
N LEU A 48 3.87 19.12 0.41
CA LEU A 48 3.43 19.83 -0.77
C LEU A 48 2.20 19.18 -1.36
N TRP A 49 1.29 19.99 -1.87
CA TRP A 49 0.13 19.53 -2.63
C TRP A 49 -0.24 20.55 -3.72
N GLY A 50 -0.98 20.08 -4.73
CA GLY A 50 -1.44 20.95 -5.81
C GLY A 50 -2.41 20.26 -6.75
N GLY A 51 -2.97 21.05 -7.67
CA GLY A 51 -3.88 20.58 -8.69
C GLY A 51 -5.31 20.36 -8.20
N TRP A 52 -5.96 19.32 -8.71
CA TRP A 52 -7.42 19.14 -8.64
C TRP A 52 -7.81 17.75 -8.12
N CYS A 53 -8.88 17.70 -7.34
CA CYS A 53 -9.44 16.47 -6.81
C CYS A 53 -10.26 15.67 -7.84
N ASP A 54 -10.62 16.23 -8.97
CA ASP A 54 -11.49 15.63 -9.99
C ASP A 54 -11.04 16.02 -11.41
N ALA A 55 -11.44 15.19 -12.39
CA ALA A 55 -11.08 15.39 -13.81
C ALA A 55 -11.66 16.66 -14.43
N GLN A 56 -12.79 17.15 -13.89
CA GLN A 56 -13.48 18.35 -14.36
C GLN A 56 -12.83 19.63 -13.81
N LYS A 57 -11.86 19.50 -12.89
CA LYS A 57 -11.16 20.62 -12.24
C LYS A 57 -12.13 21.57 -11.51
N THR A 58 -13.12 20.99 -10.83
CA THR A 58 -14.12 21.76 -10.10
C THR A 58 -13.73 21.93 -8.63
N ARG A 59 -12.96 21.01 -8.08
CA ARG A 59 -12.58 20.98 -6.67
C ARG A 59 -11.04 20.98 -6.54
N PRO A 60 -10.43 22.08 -6.07
CA PRO A 60 -8.99 22.15 -5.90
C PRO A 60 -8.51 21.19 -4.80
N TRP A 61 -7.29 20.67 -4.95
CA TRP A 61 -6.63 19.88 -3.92
C TRP A 61 -6.28 20.74 -2.71
N GLN A 62 -6.67 20.31 -1.51
CA GLN A 62 -6.44 21.00 -0.25
C GLN A 62 -5.43 20.24 0.63
N SER A 63 -4.96 20.87 1.69
CA SER A 63 -4.02 20.27 2.65
C SER A 63 -4.58 19.01 3.34
N ASP A 64 -5.90 18.92 3.49
CA ASP A 64 -6.62 17.80 4.12
C ASP A 64 -7.24 16.82 3.10
N THR A 65 -6.98 17.01 1.80
CA THR A 65 -7.41 16.07 0.78
C THR A 65 -6.77 14.70 1.02
N ILE A 66 -7.60 13.67 1.01
CA ILE A 66 -7.16 12.27 1.06
C ILE A 66 -7.44 11.59 -0.28
N VAL A 67 -6.70 10.52 -0.56
CA VAL A 67 -6.82 9.77 -1.80
C VAL A 67 -6.57 8.29 -1.56
N CYS A 68 -7.12 7.42 -2.39
CA CYS A 68 -6.84 5.99 -2.35
C CYS A 68 -5.37 5.73 -2.73
N MET A 69 -4.64 5.07 -1.84
CA MET A 69 -3.22 4.76 -2.03
C MET A 69 -2.98 3.33 -2.51
N MET A 70 -4.04 2.64 -2.91
CA MET A 70 -4.00 1.28 -3.45
C MET A 70 -3.13 0.34 -2.59
N SER A 71 -2.22 -0.38 -3.18
CA SER A 71 -1.42 -1.41 -2.51
C SER A 71 -0.43 -0.90 -1.44
N VAL A 72 -0.28 0.41 -1.23
CA VAL A 72 0.39 0.94 -0.03
C VAL A 72 -0.28 0.42 1.25
N GLY A 73 -1.59 0.15 1.20
CA GLY A 73 -2.33 -0.50 2.27
C GLY A 73 -1.76 -1.84 2.73
N LYS A 74 -1.04 -2.57 1.87
CA LYS A 74 -0.40 -3.84 2.25
C LYS A 74 0.69 -3.65 3.31
N ALA A 75 1.50 -2.60 3.18
CA ALA A 75 2.51 -2.28 4.19
C ALA A 75 1.88 -1.95 5.54
N VAL A 76 0.75 -1.22 5.55
CA VAL A 76 0.02 -0.89 6.77
C VAL A 76 -0.64 -2.13 7.38
N SER A 77 -1.22 -2.99 6.55
CA SER A 77 -1.82 -4.26 6.99
C SER A 77 -0.76 -5.22 7.57
N ALA A 78 0.40 -5.30 6.92
CA ALA A 78 1.52 -6.09 7.43
C ALA A 78 2.07 -5.52 8.74
N LEU A 79 2.17 -4.20 8.87
CA LEU A 79 2.57 -3.54 10.11
C LEU A 79 1.63 -3.93 11.27
N ALA A 80 0.32 -3.97 11.05
CA ALA A 80 -0.63 -4.43 12.06
C ALA A 80 -0.33 -5.87 12.53
N ILE A 81 -0.02 -6.78 11.61
CA ILE A 81 0.41 -8.15 11.96
C ILE A 81 1.73 -8.13 12.74
N HIS A 82 2.72 -7.35 12.31
CA HIS A 82 4.00 -7.24 13.02
C HIS A 82 3.85 -6.64 14.43
N MET A 83 2.91 -5.72 14.64
CA MET A 83 2.58 -5.21 15.97
C MET A 83 1.99 -6.31 16.87
N LEU A 84 1.15 -7.20 16.33
CA LEU A 84 0.64 -8.36 17.09
C LEU A 84 1.76 -9.36 17.40
N VAL A 85 2.68 -9.57 16.47
CA VAL A 85 3.89 -10.40 16.70
C VAL A 85 4.77 -9.77 17.78
N ASP A 86 5.00 -8.47 17.71
CA ASP A 86 5.80 -7.71 18.68
C ASP A 86 5.23 -7.77 20.11
N ARG A 87 3.89 -7.87 20.22
CA ARG A 87 3.16 -8.04 21.48
C ARG A 87 3.10 -9.51 21.95
N GLY A 88 3.66 -10.45 21.18
CA GLY A 88 3.62 -11.88 21.50
C GLY A 88 2.26 -12.56 21.32
N LEU A 89 1.33 -11.89 20.63
CA LEU A 89 -0.03 -12.39 20.39
C LEU A 89 -0.12 -13.29 19.14
N LEU A 90 0.87 -13.22 18.26
CA LEU A 90 0.96 -13.96 17.02
C LEU A 90 2.42 -14.31 16.73
N THR A 91 2.68 -15.45 16.06
CA THR A 91 4.02 -15.84 15.60
C THR A 91 4.03 -16.06 14.10
N LEU A 92 5.09 -15.58 13.43
CA LEU A 92 5.22 -15.64 11.97
C LEU A 92 5.34 -17.06 11.42
N ASP A 93 5.91 -17.98 12.22
CA ASP A 93 6.12 -19.38 11.85
C ASP A 93 4.95 -20.30 12.22
N ALA A 94 4.00 -19.81 13.00
CA ALA A 94 2.79 -20.58 13.31
C ALA A 94 1.92 -20.73 12.04
N PRO A 95 1.26 -21.87 11.86
CA PRO A 95 0.24 -22.04 10.84
C PRO A 95 -0.87 -20.98 10.99
N ILE A 96 -1.33 -20.41 9.89
CA ILE A 96 -2.52 -19.51 9.85
C ILE A 96 -3.71 -20.22 10.52
N ALA A 97 -3.85 -21.53 10.29
CA ALA A 97 -4.91 -22.37 10.85
C ALA A 97 -4.93 -22.40 12.39
N SER A 98 -3.83 -22.10 13.07
CA SER A 98 -3.79 -22.00 14.53
C SER A 98 -4.61 -20.83 15.07
N PHE A 99 -4.79 -19.78 14.26
CA PHE A 99 -5.58 -18.58 14.58
C PHE A 99 -6.91 -18.55 13.83
N TRP A 100 -6.97 -19.25 12.70
CA TRP A 100 -8.12 -19.32 11.80
C TRP A 100 -8.37 -20.78 11.39
N PRO A 101 -9.08 -21.59 12.23
CA PRO A 101 -9.23 -23.03 12.00
C PRO A 101 -9.84 -23.39 10.64
N GLU A 102 -10.79 -22.59 10.13
CA GLU A 102 -11.45 -22.84 8.85
C GLU A 102 -10.48 -22.74 7.65
N PHE A 103 -9.35 -22.05 7.83
CA PHE A 103 -8.30 -21.96 6.83
C PHE A 103 -7.57 -23.29 6.58
N ALA A 104 -7.63 -24.25 7.52
CA ALA A 104 -6.92 -25.52 7.39
C ALA A 104 -7.36 -26.41 6.21
N GLN A 105 -8.51 -26.10 5.61
CA GLN A 105 -9.11 -26.87 4.52
C GLN A 105 -8.17 -26.96 3.30
N ASN A 106 -8.41 -28.00 2.50
CA ASN A 106 -7.80 -28.18 1.17
C ASN A 106 -6.27 -28.13 1.18
N GLY A 107 -5.62 -28.71 2.21
CA GLY A 107 -4.16 -28.80 2.27
C GLY A 107 -3.45 -27.58 2.86
N LYS A 108 -4.19 -26.63 3.45
CA LYS A 108 -3.61 -25.37 3.98
C LYS A 108 -3.22 -25.40 5.46
N ALA A 109 -3.42 -26.54 6.14
CA ALA A 109 -3.25 -26.66 7.59
C ALA A 109 -1.87 -26.19 8.11
N GLN A 110 -0.83 -26.30 7.32
CA GLN A 110 0.55 -25.99 7.71
C GLN A 110 1.09 -24.69 7.08
N ILE A 111 0.30 -23.91 6.37
CA ILE A 111 0.75 -22.65 5.75
C ILE A 111 1.05 -21.64 6.86
N PRO A 112 2.32 -21.20 7.05
CA PRO A 112 2.68 -20.27 8.09
C PRO A 112 2.24 -18.84 7.76
N VAL A 113 2.03 -18.01 8.79
CA VAL A 113 1.65 -16.60 8.65
C VAL A 113 2.60 -15.84 7.74
N ARG A 114 3.90 -16.10 7.83
CA ARG A 114 4.90 -15.44 6.98
C ARG A 114 4.66 -15.62 5.48
N PHE A 115 4.06 -16.73 5.06
CA PHE A 115 3.79 -16.96 3.63
C PHE A 115 2.66 -16.05 3.11
N ALA A 116 1.70 -15.67 3.93
CA ALA A 116 0.71 -14.66 3.55
C ALA A 116 1.37 -13.29 3.33
N LEU A 117 2.26 -12.88 4.24
CA LEU A 117 2.95 -11.60 4.19
C LEU A 117 4.00 -11.52 3.06
N SER A 118 4.58 -12.64 2.66
CA SER A 118 5.59 -12.71 1.61
C SER A 118 5.04 -13.15 0.25
N HIS A 119 3.71 -13.28 0.10
CA HIS A 119 3.08 -13.72 -1.14
C HIS A 119 3.45 -15.14 -1.60
N LEU A 120 3.78 -16.00 -0.64
CA LEU A 120 4.14 -17.40 -0.85
C LEU A 120 3.06 -18.40 -0.40
N ALA A 121 1.90 -17.91 0.05
CA ALA A 121 0.81 -18.78 0.55
C ALA A 121 0.11 -19.59 -0.55
N SER A 122 0.40 -19.34 -1.82
CA SER A 122 -0.20 -20.05 -2.97
C SER A 122 -1.71 -19.88 -3.12
N ILE A 123 -2.25 -18.78 -2.55
CA ILE A 123 -3.68 -18.42 -2.57
C ILE A 123 -3.85 -17.00 -3.14
N PRO A 124 -3.42 -16.74 -4.39
CA PRO A 124 -3.57 -15.40 -4.97
C PRO A 124 -5.00 -15.10 -5.44
N VAL A 125 -5.88 -16.08 -5.41
CA VAL A 125 -7.29 -16.03 -5.85
C VAL A 125 -8.23 -16.48 -4.73
N ALA A 126 -9.52 -16.17 -4.88
CA ALA A 126 -10.64 -16.66 -4.08
C ALA A 126 -11.78 -17.01 -5.05
N ASP A 127 -11.65 -18.14 -5.76
CA ASP A 127 -12.53 -18.48 -6.88
C ASP A 127 -13.98 -18.72 -6.48
N ALA A 128 -14.22 -19.16 -5.23
CA ALA A 128 -15.56 -19.35 -4.69
C ALA A 128 -16.28 -18.03 -4.35
N ALA A 129 -15.57 -16.89 -4.34
CA ALA A 129 -16.18 -15.58 -4.08
C ALA A 129 -17.04 -15.13 -5.28
N PRO A 130 -18.34 -14.89 -5.11
CA PRO A 130 -19.19 -14.32 -6.15
C PRO A 130 -18.65 -12.95 -6.63
N PRO A 131 -18.95 -12.52 -7.86
CA PRO A 131 -18.62 -11.18 -8.32
C PRO A 131 -19.14 -10.10 -7.36
N GLY A 132 -18.32 -9.10 -7.04
CA GLY A 132 -18.67 -8.01 -6.11
C GLY A 132 -18.44 -8.34 -4.63
N SER A 133 -18.05 -9.55 -4.26
CA SER A 133 -17.80 -9.96 -2.87
C SER A 133 -16.68 -9.20 -2.18
N ILE A 134 -15.83 -8.50 -2.91
CA ILE A 134 -14.68 -7.78 -2.33
C ILE A 134 -15.09 -6.75 -1.27
N TYR A 135 -16.34 -6.30 -1.27
CA TYR A 135 -16.88 -5.37 -0.28
C TYR A 135 -17.33 -6.04 1.02
N ASP A 136 -17.42 -7.39 1.04
CA ASP A 136 -17.83 -8.18 2.19
C ASP A 136 -16.65 -9.05 2.68
N SER A 137 -16.05 -8.64 3.77
CA SER A 137 -14.91 -9.35 4.34
C SER A 137 -15.24 -10.79 4.77
N ALA A 138 -16.46 -11.07 5.21
CA ALA A 138 -16.85 -12.41 5.65
C ALA A 138 -16.96 -13.37 4.46
N VAL A 139 -17.56 -12.90 3.35
CA VAL A 139 -17.65 -13.70 2.11
C VAL A 139 -16.25 -13.95 1.54
N MET A 140 -15.39 -12.94 1.49
CA MET A 140 -14.02 -13.10 1.02
C MET A 140 -13.20 -14.04 1.89
N GLU A 141 -13.31 -13.94 3.22
CA GLU A 141 -12.64 -14.85 4.14
C GLU A 141 -13.11 -16.30 3.95
N SER A 142 -14.44 -16.54 3.82
CA SER A 142 -14.97 -17.88 3.54
C SER A 142 -14.40 -18.44 2.25
N ALA A 143 -14.43 -17.67 1.17
CA ALA A 143 -13.89 -18.10 -0.13
C ALA A 143 -12.37 -18.38 -0.08
N ILE A 144 -11.60 -17.59 0.68
CA ILE A 144 -10.17 -17.85 0.89
C ILE A 144 -9.95 -19.11 1.72
N ALA A 145 -10.78 -19.37 2.73
CA ALA A 145 -10.71 -20.60 3.52
C ALA A 145 -11.03 -21.83 2.69
N GLU A 146 -11.95 -21.74 1.73
CA GLU A 146 -12.29 -22.82 0.80
C GLU A 146 -11.27 -23.00 -0.34
N GLN A 147 -10.55 -21.94 -0.72
CA GLN A 147 -9.61 -21.95 -1.85
C GLN A 147 -8.48 -22.97 -1.64
N PRO A 148 -8.31 -23.98 -2.50
CA PRO A 148 -7.11 -24.81 -2.47
C PRO A 148 -5.88 -24.02 -2.92
N PRO A 149 -4.68 -24.31 -2.41
CA PRO A 149 -3.46 -23.75 -2.94
C PRO A 149 -3.32 -24.08 -4.43
N LEU A 150 -2.91 -23.11 -5.25
CA LEU A 150 -2.72 -23.34 -6.70
C LEU A 150 -1.45 -24.14 -7.01
N TRP A 151 -0.51 -24.16 -6.08
CA TRP A 151 0.76 -24.91 -6.13
C TRP A 151 1.24 -25.12 -4.69
N GLU A 152 2.32 -25.86 -4.52
CA GLU A 152 2.92 -26.11 -3.21
C GLU A 152 3.29 -24.78 -2.53
N PRO A 153 2.76 -24.48 -1.34
CA PRO A 153 3.08 -23.24 -0.60
C PRO A 153 4.59 -23.08 -0.39
N GLY A 154 5.06 -21.85 -0.58
CA GLY A 154 6.48 -21.52 -0.46
C GLY A 154 7.29 -21.67 -1.74
N THR A 155 6.76 -22.25 -2.82
CA THR A 155 7.56 -22.59 -4.02
C THR A 155 7.45 -21.55 -5.14
N VAL A 156 6.30 -20.88 -5.30
CA VAL A 156 6.05 -19.96 -6.40
C VAL A 156 5.85 -18.53 -5.91
N LYS A 157 6.55 -17.61 -6.54
CA LYS A 157 6.47 -16.16 -6.28
C LYS A 157 5.28 -15.56 -7.03
N CYS A 158 4.19 -15.37 -6.33
CA CYS A 158 2.96 -14.82 -6.92
C CYS A 158 2.35 -13.74 -6.04
N TYR A 159 2.31 -12.50 -6.55
CA TYR A 159 1.74 -11.38 -5.78
C TYR A 159 0.24 -11.57 -5.54
N HIS A 160 -0.16 -11.61 -4.27
CA HIS A 160 -1.54 -11.77 -3.80
C HIS A 160 -2.23 -10.41 -3.74
N SER A 161 -2.86 -9.99 -4.84
CA SER A 161 -3.38 -8.62 -5.00
C SER A 161 -4.43 -8.24 -3.95
N ALA A 162 -5.40 -9.11 -3.71
CA ALA A 162 -6.49 -8.91 -2.76
C ALA A 162 -6.34 -9.77 -1.50
N THR A 163 -6.08 -11.06 -1.68
CA THR A 163 -6.19 -12.09 -0.64
C THR A 163 -5.25 -11.87 0.55
N MET A 164 -4.04 -11.32 0.34
CA MET A 164 -3.13 -10.99 1.44
C MET A 164 -3.81 -10.12 2.51
N GLY A 165 -4.50 -9.05 2.09
CA GLY A 165 -5.15 -8.13 3.05
C GLY A 165 -6.30 -8.78 3.81
N PHE A 166 -7.08 -9.65 3.16
CA PHE A 166 -8.15 -10.38 3.83
C PHE A 166 -7.60 -11.42 4.81
N ILE A 167 -6.47 -12.07 4.49
CA ILE A 167 -5.79 -12.95 5.46
C ILE A 167 -5.29 -12.14 6.66
N CYS A 168 -4.68 -10.98 6.44
CA CYS A 168 -4.28 -10.08 7.54
C CYS A 168 -5.51 -9.63 8.37
N SER A 169 -6.61 -9.27 7.71
CA SER A 169 -7.86 -8.88 8.37
C SER A 169 -8.42 -10.00 9.23
N ALA A 170 -8.46 -11.23 8.70
CA ALA A 170 -8.91 -12.41 9.41
C ALA A 170 -8.06 -12.69 10.67
N LEU A 171 -6.74 -12.56 10.55
CA LEU A 171 -5.81 -12.75 11.67
C LEU A 171 -5.97 -11.66 12.73
N VAL A 172 -6.00 -10.38 12.34
CA VAL A 172 -6.21 -9.28 13.31
C VAL A 172 -7.52 -9.46 14.05
N ARG A 173 -8.62 -9.75 13.35
CA ARG A 173 -9.93 -9.92 13.97
C ARG A 173 -9.98 -11.08 14.96
N ARG A 174 -9.30 -12.20 14.69
CA ARG A 174 -9.28 -13.38 15.55
C ARG A 174 -8.34 -13.24 16.74
N VAL A 175 -7.26 -12.50 16.58
CA VAL A 175 -6.23 -12.35 17.62
C VAL A 175 -6.53 -11.16 18.54
N ASP A 176 -7.02 -10.05 17.98
CA ASP A 176 -7.24 -8.78 18.69
C ASP A 176 -8.73 -8.49 18.95
N GLY A 177 -9.64 -9.06 18.16
CA GLY A 177 -11.09 -8.85 18.26
C GLY A 177 -11.61 -7.68 17.43
N ARG A 178 -10.79 -6.72 17.04
CA ARG A 178 -11.16 -5.57 16.20
C ARG A 178 -11.06 -5.89 14.71
N SER A 179 -11.79 -5.17 13.87
CA SER A 179 -11.50 -5.17 12.44
C SER A 179 -10.13 -4.55 12.18
N LEU A 180 -9.49 -4.91 11.06
CA LEU A 180 -8.17 -4.35 10.71
C LEU A 180 -8.25 -2.83 10.55
N GLY A 181 -9.32 -2.30 9.95
CA GLY A 181 -9.51 -0.86 9.85
C GLY A 181 -9.61 -0.16 11.20
N GLN A 182 -10.31 -0.77 12.17
CA GLN A 182 -10.39 -0.24 13.54
C GLN A 182 -9.02 -0.33 14.24
N PHE A 183 -8.32 -1.46 14.11
CA PHE A 183 -6.96 -1.61 14.65
C PHE A 183 -6.02 -0.52 14.11
N VAL A 184 -6.05 -0.27 12.80
CA VAL A 184 -5.23 0.80 12.19
C VAL A 184 -5.58 2.17 12.75
N ARG A 185 -6.86 2.48 12.94
CA ARG A 185 -7.28 3.75 13.54
C ARG A 185 -6.78 3.92 14.97
N ASP A 186 -6.93 2.89 15.80
CA ASP A 186 -6.65 2.95 17.24
C ASP A 186 -5.14 2.85 17.54
N GLU A 187 -4.43 2.00 16.81
CA GLU A 187 -3.05 1.63 17.14
C GLU A 187 -2.00 2.34 16.28
N ILE A 188 -2.38 2.83 15.11
CA ILE A 188 -1.45 3.47 14.16
C ILE A 188 -1.83 4.94 13.95
N SER A 189 -3.01 5.18 13.38
CA SER A 189 -3.39 6.53 12.94
C SER A 189 -3.62 7.48 14.12
N GLY A 190 -4.36 7.06 15.12
CA GLY A 190 -4.64 7.85 16.33
C GLY A 190 -3.37 8.21 17.11
N PRO A 191 -2.53 7.23 17.53
CA PRO A 191 -1.30 7.51 18.25
C PRO A 191 -0.33 8.43 17.51
N LEU A 192 -0.25 8.32 16.18
CA LEU A 192 0.61 9.17 15.35
C LEU A 192 -0.06 10.49 14.94
N GLY A 193 -1.36 10.66 15.17
CA GLY A 193 -2.11 11.84 14.73
C GLY A 193 -2.09 11.97 13.19
N ILE A 194 -2.27 10.89 12.46
CA ILE A 194 -2.20 10.86 11.00
C ILE A 194 -3.56 10.58 10.36
N ASP A 195 -3.79 11.16 9.21
CA ASP A 195 -5.01 11.02 8.42
C ASP A 195 -4.86 9.87 7.42
N TYR A 196 -4.97 8.64 7.94
CA TYR A 196 -4.97 7.41 7.15
C TYR A 196 -5.99 6.42 7.71
N ALA A 197 -6.78 5.80 6.83
CA ALA A 197 -7.79 4.82 7.21
C ALA A 197 -8.04 3.76 6.15
N ILE A 198 -8.52 2.59 6.58
CA ILE A 198 -9.07 1.51 5.76
C ILE A 198 -10.56 1.41 6.11
N GLY A 199 -11.43 1.73 5.14
CA GLY A 199 -12.85 1.94 5.38
C GLY A 199 -13.12 3.34 5.94
N LEU A 200 -13.62 4.22 5.09
CA LEU A 200 -13.93 5.61 5.41
C LEU A 200 -15.37 5.79 5.87
N THR A 201 -15.58 6.68 6.81
CA THR A 201 -16.89 7.24 7.12
C THR A 201 -17.37 8.15 5.97
N LEU A 202 -18.67 8.41 5.89
CA LEU A 202 -19.23 9.34 4.88
C LEU A 202 -18.64 10.76 5.02
N ALA A 203 -18.35 11.20 6.24
CA ALA A 203 -17.73 12.49 6.49
C ALA A 203 -16.30 12.57 5.91
N GLU A 204 -15.49 11.52 6.09
CA GLU A 204 -14.15 11.45 5.52
C GLU A 204 -14.18 11.39 3.99
N GLN A 205 -15.17 10.75 3.40
CA GLN A 205 -15.30 10.64 1.94
C GLN A 205 -15.50 11.98 1.25
N SER A 206 -16.02 13.00 1.93
CA SER A 206 -16.19 14.35 1.36
C SER A 206 -14.84 14.99 0.97
N ARG A 207 -13.75 14.59 1.64
CA ARG A 207 -12.39 15.08 1.38
C ARG A 207 -11.62 14.24 0.35
N CYS A 208 -12.20 13.13 -0.14
CA CYS A 208 -11.50 12.27 -1.08
C CYS A 208 -11.34 12.91 -2.45
N ALA A 209 -10.13 12.87 -2.99
CA ALA A 209 -9.91 13.05 -4.41
C ALA A 209 -10.40 11.83 -5.18
N SER A 210 -10.94 12.05 -6.37
CA SER A 210 -11.35 10.98 -7.27
C SER A 210 -10.14 10.34 -7.94
N MET A 211 -10.08 9.02 -7.93
CA MET A 211 -9.10 8.28 -8.74
C MET A 211 -9.45 8.44 -10.22
N ILE A 212 -8.50 8.91 -11.00
CA ILE A 212 -8.66 9.17 -12.44
C ILE A 212 -7.83 8.16 -13.21
N ARG A 213 -8.50 7.37 -13.99
CA ARG A 213 -7.93 6.31 -14.78
C ARG A 213 -7.07 6.84 -15.93
N SER A 214 -5.95 6.22 -16.21
CA SER A 214 -5.17 6.41 -17.43
C SER A 214 -5.69 5.47 -18.51
N LYS A 215 -5.76 5.93 -19.75
CA LYS A 215 -6.11 5.07 -20.90
C LYS A 215 -5.04 3.99 -21.08
N GLY A 216 -5.44 2.73 -21.34
CA GLY A 216 -4.51 1.62 -21.56
C GLY A 216 -3.84 1.09 -20.29
N ASN A 217 -4.47 1.26 -19.14
CA ASN A 217 -3.99 0.70 -17.88
C ASN A 217 -3.94 -0.84 -17.98
N LEU A 218 -2.83 -1.44 -17.55
CA LEU A 218 -2.64 -2.90 -17.55
C LEU A 218 -3.69 -3.64 -16.71
N LEU A 219 -4.27 -2.99 -15.69
CA LEU A 219 -5.39 -3.55 -14.93
C LEU A 219 -6.62 -3.79 -15.80
N ASP A 220 -6.86 -2.94 -16.81
CA ASP A 220 -7.97 -3.08 -17.74
C ASP A 220 -7.76 -4.25 -18.70
N LEU A 221 -6.53 -4.36 -19.22
CA LEU A 221 -6.15 -5.46 -20.09
C LEU A 221 -6.27 -6.80 -19.37
N ALA A 222 -5.80 -6.87 -18.13
CA ALA A 222 -5.89 -8.08 -17.30
C ALA A 222 -7.33 -8.49 -16.97
N GLN A 223 -8.27 -7.54 -16.87
CA GLN A 223 -9.69 -7.83 -16.65
C GLN A 223 -10.41 -8.31 -17.91
N THR A 224 -9.90 -7.98 -19.10
CA THR A 224 -10.54 -8.31 -20.40
C THR A 224 -10.01 -9.58 -21.06
N GLU A 225 -8.83 -10.07 -20.65
CA GLU A 225 -8.22 -11.28 -21.20
C GLU A 225 -8.85 -12.59 -20.65
N SER A 226 -8.54 -13.70 -21.29
CA SER A 226 -9.16 -15.03 -21.12
C SER A 226 -9.62 -15.38 -19.70
N LYS A 227 -10.85 -15.89 -19.58
CA LYS A 227 -11.50 -16.26 -18.31
C LYS A 227 -10.74 -17.29 -17.46
N ASN A 228 -9.77 -18.00 -18.03
CA ASN A 228 -9.01 -19.07 -17.36
C ASN A 228 -7.54 -18.73 -17.11
N ASP A 229 -7.09 -17.50 -17.45
CA ASP A 229 -5.74 -17.08 -17.14
C ASP A 229 -5.62 -16.69 -15.66
N LEU A 230 -4.54 -17.10 -15.02
CA LEU A 230 -4.24 -16.77 -13.61
C LEU A 230 -4.29 -15.26 -13.35
N LEU A 231 -3.78 -14.48 -14.28
CA LEU A 231 -3.75 -13.03 -14.17
C LEU A 231 -5.17 -12.46 -14.12
N SER A 232 -6.04 -12.89 -15.02
CA SER A 232 -7.45 -12.50 -15.05
C SER A 232 -8.20 -12.91 -13.78
N ARG A 233 -7.93 -14.11 -13.25
CA ARG A 233 -8.51 -14.58 -11.97
C ARG A 233 -8.09 -13.72 -10.79
N ILE A 234 -6.83 -13.32 -10.75
CA ILE A 234 -6.30 -12.43 -9.68
C ILE A 234 -6.94 -11.04 -9.76
N TRP A 235 -7.00 -10.45 -10.94
CA TRP A 235 -7.47 -9.09 -11.11
C TRP A 235 -9.00 -8.94 -11.08
N ARG A 236 -9.75 -10.01 -11.47
CA ARG A 236 -11.23 -10.02 -11.35
C ARG A 236 -11.74 -9.95 -9.92
N GLN A 237 -10.92 -10.17 -8.92
CA GLN A 237 -11.30 -9.96 -7.52
C GLN A 237 -11.44 -8.47 -7.19
N LEU A 238 -10.75 -7.60 -7.92
CA LEU A 238 -10.90 -6.16 -7.77
C LEU A 238 -12.07 -5.67 -8.64
N PRO A 239 -12.82 -4.67 -8.18
CA PRO A 239 -13.90 -4.11 -8.99
C PRO A 239 -13.33 -3.32 -10.19
N PRO A 240 -14.17 -3.01 -11.18
CA PRO A 240 -13.82 -2.08 -12.23
C PRO A 240 -13.31 -0.75 -11.64
N ALA A 241 -12.39 -0.09 -12.34
CA ALA A 241 -11.74 1.12 -11.80
C ALA A 241 -12.72 2.29 -11.59
N GLU A 242 -13.86 2.29 -12.26
CA GLU A 242 -14.95 3.24 -12.05
C GLU A 242 -15.47 3.21 -10.60
N ASP A 243 -15.44 2.04 -9.99
CA ASP A 243 -15.92 1.83 -8.62
C ASP A 243 -14.98 2.39 -7.56
N TYR A 244 -13.70 2.67 -7.87
CA TYR A 244 -12.74 3.23 -6.89
C TYR A 244 -13.18 4.58 -6.30
N ASN A 245 -14.17 5.23 -6.90
CA ASN A 245 -14.76 6.46 -6.41
C ASN A 245 -16.11 6.25 -5.71
N SER A 246 -16.63 5.03 -5.70
CA SER A 246 -17.93 4.73 -5.10
C SER A 246 -17.89 4.81 -3.58
N VAL A 247 -19.06 5.08 -2.99
CA VAL A 247 -19.25 5.01 -1.53
C VAL A 247 -18.94 3.60 -1.02
N ALA A 248 -19.34 2.57 -1.77
CA ALA A 248 -19.08 1.18 -1.40
C ALA A 248 -17.59 0.87 -1.30
N TRP A 249 -16.79 1.26 -2.31
CA TRP A 249 -15.32 1.09 -2.27
C TRP A 249 -14.69 1.82 -1.09
N ARG A 250 -15.04 3.08 -0.89
CA ARG A 250 -14.46 3.92 0.16
C ARG A 250 -14.83 3.44 1.57
N SER A 251 -16.05 2.92 1.76
CA SER A 251 -16.53 2.43 3.05
C SER A 251 -16.07 1.03 3.41
N ALA A 252 -15.85 0.17 2.42
CA ALA A 252 -15.41 -1.20 2.65
C ALA A 252 -14.00 -1.26 3.24
N GLN A 253 -13.70 -2.35 3.95
CA GLN A 253 -12.35 -2.65 4.39
C GLN A 253 -11.71 -3.67 3.43
N ILE A 254 -10.93 -3.16 2.47
CA ILE A 254 -10.17 -3.95 1.51
C ILE A 254 -8.68 -3.68 1.76
N PRO A 255 -8.07 -4.31 2.79
CA PRO A 255 -6.80 -3.84 3.36
C PRO A 255 -5.64 -3.81 2.39
N SER A 256 -5.67 -4.66 1.36
CA SER A 256 -4.66 -4.70 0.29
C SER A 256 -4.76 -3.56 -0.71
N ALA A 257 -5.90 -2.83 -0.80
CA ALA A 257 -6.17 -2.02 -1.98
C ALA A 257 -6.87 -0.68 -1.74
N ASN A 258 -7.58 -0.49 -0.62
CA ASN A 258 -8.36 0.74 -0.44
C ASN A 258 -8.00 1.55 0.81
N GLY A 259 -6.77 1.48 1.26
CA GLY A 259 -6.26 2.44 2.23
C GLY A 259 -6.30 3.86 1.65
N HIS A 260 -6.91 4.79 2.39
CA HIS A 260 -7.02 6.20 2.01
C HIS A 260 -6.25 7.07 2.99
N GLY A 261 -5.54 8.06 2.48
CA GLY A 261 -4.80 9.00 3.30
C GLY A 261 -4.19 10.11 2.46
N ASN A 262 -3.40 10.96 3.10
CA ASN A 262 -2.59 11.97 2.42
C ASN A 262 -1.09 11.63 2.51
N ALA A 263 -0.28 12.31 1.71
CA ALA A 263 1.17 12.06 1.67
C ALA A 263 1.83 12.31 3.03
N ARG A 264 1.41 13.36 3.75
CA ARG A 264 1.91 13.71 5.08
C ARG A 264 1.72 12.58 6.08
N ALA A 265 0.53 11.97 6.08
CA ALA A 265 0.20 10.86 6.98
C ALA A 265 1.12 9.65 6.74
N VAL A 266 1.28 9.27 5.49
CA VAL A 266 2.08 8.09 5.14
C VAL A 266 3.57 8.35 5.26
N ALA A 267 4.06 9.54 4.88
CA ALA A 267 5.45 9.92 5.10
C ALA A 267 5.81 9.93 6.60
N ARG A 268 4.89 10.40 7.47
CA ARG A 268 5.08 10.34 8.92
C ARG A 268 5.15 8.91 9.42
N LEU A 269 4.25 8.03 8.98
CA LEU A 269 4.29 6.61 9.35
C LEU A 269 5.60 5.97 8.94
N LEU A 270 6.00 6.12 7.67
CA LEU A 270 7.25 5.53 7.15
C LEU A 270 8.49 6.16 7.80
N GLY A 271 8.43 7.46 8.15
CA GLY A 271 9.47 8.14 8.91
C GLY A 271 9.67 7.59 10.32
N VAL A 272 8.57 7.23 11.01
CA VAL A 272 8.64 6.52 12.29
C VAL A 272 9.33 5.16 12.11
N LEU A 273 8.98 4.42 11.07
CA LEU A 273 9.63 3.13 10.77
C LEU A 273 11.11 3.33 10.38
N ALA A 274 11.45 4.35 9.60
CA ALA A 274 12.84 4.70 9.26
C ALA A 274 13.68 5.07 10.50
N CYS A 275 13.03 5.53 11.56
CA CYS A 275 13.66 5.88 12.83
C CYS A 275 13.62 4.73 13.87
N GLY A 276 13.38 3.49 13.43
CA GLY A 276 13.40 2.31 14.31
C GLY A 276 12.08 2.00 15.01
N GLY A 277 10.96 2.56 14.53
CA GLY A 277 9.60 2.23 15.00
C GLY A 277 9.12 3.04 16.21
N ALA A 278 9.84 4.08 16.61
CA ALA A 278 9.45 4.99 17.69
C ALA A 278 9.52 6.45 17.25
N TYR A 279 8.63 7.28 17.79
CA TYR A 279 8.61 8.71 17.53
C TYR A 279 8.00 9.46 18.73
N ASP A 280 8.65 10.55 19.15
CA ASP A 280 8.18 11.46 20.20
C ASP A 280 7.75 10.71 21.48
N GLY A 281 8.61 9.80 21.93
CA GLY A 281 8.38 8.97 23.11
C GLY A 281 7.33 7.86 22.97
N LYS A 282 6.71 7.71 21.80
CA LYS A 282 5.72 6.66 21.50
C LYS A 282 6.37 5.54 20.69
N GLN A 283 6.28 4.32 21.19
CA GLN A 283 6.73 3.11 20.51
C GLN A 283 5.56 2.52 19.70
N LEU A 284 5.66 2.53 18.38
CA LEU A 284 4.71 1.88 17.50
C LEU A 284 5.02 0.38 17.36
N ILE A 285 6.30 0.07 17.15
CA ILE A 285 6.82 -1.28 17.02
C ILE A 285 8.28 -1.28 17.49
N ARG A 286 8.75 -2.35 18.15
CA ARG A 286 10.16 -2.48 18.53
C ARG A 286 11.04 -2.61 17.28
N GLN A 287 12.22 -2.00 17.31
CA GLN A 287 13.17 -2.05 16.20
C GLN A 287 13.49 -3.50 15.79
N SER A 288 13.69 -4.39 16.74
CA SER A 288 13.97 -5.81 16.46
C SER A 288 12.84 -6.53 15.70
N ALA A 289 11.58 -6.21 16.02
CA ALA A 289 10.43 -6.76 15.31
C ALA A 289 10.32 -6.19 13.89
N LEU A 290 10.61 -4.90 13.72
CA LEU A 290 10.69 -4.28 12.40
C LEU A 290 11.82 -4.89 11.56
N GLU A 291 13.01 -5.06 12.13
CA GLU A 291 14.15 -5.70 11.43
C GLU A 291 13.82 -7.14 11.00
N ALA A 292 13.12 -7.90 11.84
CA ALA A 292 12.65 -9.24 11.48
C ALA A 292 11.66 -9.23 10.30
N ALA A 293 10.80 -8.18 10.21
CA ALA A 293 9.87 -7.99 9.08
C ALA A 293 10.59 -7.69 7.76
N LEU A 294 11.79 -7.12 7.82
CA LEU A 294 12.59 -6.70 6.67
C LEU A 294 13.61 -7.75 6.19
N VAL A 295 13.66 -8.91 6.83
CA VAL A 295 14.47 -10.02 6.33
C VAL A 295 13.93 -10.45 4.97
N GLU A 296 14.83 -10.52 3.98
CA GLU A 296 14.47 -10.93 2.61
C GLU A 296 13.86 -12.33 2.60
N GLN A 297 12.63 -12.46 2.11
CA GLN A 297 11.93 -13.74 1.96
C GLN A 297 12.14 -14.31 0.56
N TRP A 298 12.17 -13.46 -0.46
CA TRP A 298 12.49 -13.86 -1.80
C TRP A 298 12.85 -12.66 -2.69
N ARG A 299 13.54 -12.97 -3.81
CA ARG A 299 13.88 -12.06 -4.89
C ARG A 299 13.57 -12.70 -6.23
N GLY A 300 13.13 -11.93 -7.20
CA GLY A 300 12.91 -12.38 -8.58
C GLY A 300 11.57 -11.91 -9.14
N VAL A 301 11.14 -12.57 -10.23
CA VAL A 301 9.95 -12.18 -10.96
C VAL A 301 8.71 -12.82 -10.34
N SER A 302 7.67 -12.02 -10.12
CA SER A 302 6.36 -12.50 -9.74
C SER A 302 5.57 -12.94 -10.97
N ILE A 303 5.03 -14.15 -10.95
CA ILE A 303 4.27 -14.70 -12.09
C ILE A 303 2.97 -13.95 -12.37
N SER A 304 2.42 -13.23 -11.37
CA SER A 304 1.17 -12.46 -11.51
C SER A 304 1.34 -11.04 -12.04
N SER A 305 2.56 -10.54 -12.17
CA SER A 305 2.80 -9.17 -12.65
C SER A 305 3.93 -9.06 -13.65
N GLY A 306 4.77 -10.09 -13.79
CA GLY A 306 6.00 -10.02 -14.58
C GLY A 306 7.07 -9.09 -14.00
N LEU A 307 6.81 -8.46 -12.86
CA LEU A 307 7.73 -7.52 -12.23
C LEU A 307 8.73 -8.23 -11.33
N ASN A 308 9.94 -7.68 -11.30
CA ASN A 308 11.01 -8.15 -10.43
C ASN A 308 10.92 -7.45 -9.07
N PHE A 309 10.85 -8.24 -8.02
CA PHE A 309 10.74 -7.76 -6.64
C PHE A 309 11.87 -8.29 -5.76
N ARG A 310 12.11 -7.58 -4.70
CA ARG A 310 12.80 -8.03 -3.50
C ARG A 310 11.85 -7.80 -2.33
N LEU A 311 11.45 -8.86 -1.65
CA LEU A 311 10.36 -8.83 -0.66
C LEU A 311 10.82 -9.26 0.72
N GLY A 312 10.43 -8.47 1.72
CA GLY A 312 10.32 -8.87 3.12
C GLY A 312 8.91 -9.38 3.45
N LEU A 313 8.53 -9.28 4.72
CA LEU A 313 7.21 -9.68 5.19
C LEU A 313 6.22 -8.51 5.09
N GLY A 314 5.62 -8.34 3.92
CA GLY A 314 4.64 -7.29 3.61
C GLY A 314 5.23 -5.97 3.15
N PHE A 315 6.56 -5.92 2.95
CA PHE A 315 7.26 -4.76 2.45
C PHE A 315 8.05 -5.09 1.19
N PHE A 316 8.04 -4.20 0.22
CA PHE A 316 9.07 -4.18 -0.82
C PHE A 316 10.37 -3.68 -0.22
N LEU A 317 11.46 -4.38 -0.51
CA LEU A 317 12.81 -3.99 -0.15
C LEU A 317 13.47 -3.30 -1.35
N ASN A 318 14.39 -2.39 -1.08
CA ASN A 318 15.10 -1.66 -2.15
C ASN A 318 15.74 -2.62 -3.15
N HIS A 319 15.40 -2.47 -4.43
CA HIS A 319 15.84 -3.35 -5.52
C HIS A 319 16.14 -2.55 -6.79
N PRO A 320 17.19 -1.72 -6.79
CA PRO A 320 17.57 -0.97 -7.99
C PRO A 320 18.15 -1.89 -9.06
N PRO A 321 18.01 -1.61 -10.38
CA PRO A 321 17.24 -0.48 -10.91
C PRO A 321 15.73 -0.74 -10.98
N ASP A 322 15.27 -1.98 -10.77
CA ASP A 322 13.89 -2.40 -11.05
C ASP A 322 12.87 -1.70 -10.14
N ARG A 323 13.21 -1.56 -8.85
CA ARG A 323 12.32 -0.93 -7.86
C ARG A 323 13.11 -0.18 -6.79
N PRO A 324 13.56 1.04 -7.08
CA PRO A 324 14.26 1.86 -6.11
C PRO A 324 13.29 2.30 -5.00
N MET A 325 13.68 2.02 -3.74
CA MET A 325 12.92 2.36 -2.54
C MET A 325 13.70 3.29 -1.60
N GLY A 326 14.89 3.75 -1.97
CA GLY A 326 15.72 4.57 -1.12
C GLY A 326 17.18 4.58 -1.57
N SER A 327 18.04 5.22 -0.77
CA SER A 327 19.46 5.35 -1.05
C SER A 327 20.26 4.10 -0.64
N SER A 328 19.75 3.34 0.32
CA SER A 328 20.44 2.15 0.87
C SER A 328 19.69 0.86 0.55
N MET A 329 20.40 -0.29 0.64
CA MET A 329 19.77 -1.61 0.48
C MET A 329 18.86 -1.99 1.66
N ARG A 330 18.88 -1.21 2.75
CA ARG A 330 17.98 -1.35 3.90
C ARG A 330 16.65 -0.62 3.72
N ALA A 331 16.55 0.25 2.71
CA ALA A 331 15.32 0.97 2.45
C ALA A 331 14.19 0.02 2.02
N PHE A 332 12.98 0.36 2.42
CA PHE A 332 11.79 -0.47 2.22
C PHE A 332 10.53 0.40 2.10
N GLY A 333 9.43 -0.23 1.73
CA GLY A 333 8.16 0.46 1.62
C GLY A 333 7.14 -0.32 0.82
N HIS A 334 6.25 0.38 0.13
CA HIS A 334 5.32 -0.23 -0.81
C HIS A 334 4.85 0.78 -1.87
N SER A 335 4.57 0.30 -3.07
CA SER A 335 3.92 1.10 -4.11
C SER A 335 2.46 0.69 -4.30
N GLY A 336 1.64 1.62 -4.77
CA GLY A 336 0.25 1.41 -5.16
C GLY A 336 0.06 1.54 -6.67
N ALA A 337 -0.85 0.75 -7.23
CA ALA A 337 -1.25 0.87 -8.63
C ALA A 337 -1.64 2.32 -8.94
N GLY A 338 -1.17 2.83 -10.09
CA GLY A 338 -1.40 4.22 -10.47
C GLY A 338 -0.37 5.22 -9.97
N GLY A 339 0.66 4.80 -9.20
CA GLY A 339 1.81 5.64 -8.86
C GLY A 339 1.93 6.10 -7.42
N ALA A 340 1.00 5.75 -6.52
CA ALA A 340 1.17 6.00 -5.10
C ALA A 340 2.43 5.29 -4.58
N HIS A 341 3.24 5.97 -3.77
CA HIS A 341 4.52 5.43 -3.30
C HIS A 341 4.79 5.82 -1.87
N ALA A 342 5.33 4.89 -1.09
CA ALA A 342 5.66 5.07 0.32
C ALA A 342 7.01 4.39 0.62
N ILE A 343 7.95 5.13 1.21
CA ILE A 343 9.32 4.68 1.46
C ILE A 343 9.73 5.03 2.89
N ALA A 344 10.42 4.10 3.52
CA ALA A 344 11.26 4.30 4.70
C ALA A 344 12.71 3.98 4.34
N ASP A 345 13.62 4.92 4.50
CA ASP A 345 15.05 4.71 4.37
C ASP A 345 15.72 4.88 5.75
N PRO A 346 16.05 3.77 6.44
CA PRO A 346 16.62 3.83 7.78
C PRO A 346 18.00 4.48 7.85
N ASP A 347 18.82 4.35 6.81
CA ASP A 347 20.18 4.89 6.81
C ASP A 347 20.16 6.40 6.57
N ALA A 348 19.25 6.89 5.75
CA ALA A 348 18.99 8.32 5.56
C ALA A 348 18.03 8.91 6.60
N ARG A 349 17.36 8.07 7.41
CA ARG A 349 16.31 8.44 8.37
C ARG A 349 15.17 9.24 7.72
N ILE A 350 14.84 8.85 6.48
CA ILE A 350 13.83 9.49 5.64
C ILE A 350 12.57 8.63 5.59
N GLY A 351 11.41 9.29 5.79
CA GLY A 351 10.11 8.80 5.37
C GLY A 351 9.61 9.63 4.19
N PHE A 352 9.19 8.97 3.12
CA PHE A 352 8.69 9.62 1.91
C PHE A 352 7.34 9.05 1.53
N ALA A 353 6.44 9.89 1.06
CA ALA A 353 5.22 9.45 0.39
C ALA A 353 4.82 10.40 -0.75
N TYR A 354 4.30 9.80 -1.81
CA TYR A 354 3.67 10.47 -2.94
C TYR A 354 2.33 9.83 -3.23
N CYS A 355 1.28 10.63 -3.38
CA CYS A 355 -0.07 10.16 -3.65
C CYS A 355 -0.76 11.01 -4.72
N PRO A 356 -0.76 10.55 -5.98
CA PRO A 356 -1.48 11.16 -7.09
C PRO A 356 -2.91 10.63 -7.16
N ASN A 357 -3.83 11.39 -7.76
CA ASN A 357 -5.14 10.89 -8.13
C ASN A 357 -5.24 10.44 -9.58
N ARG A 358 -4.40 10.93 -10.49
CA ARG A 358 -4.32 10.41 -11.86
C ARG A 358 -3.39 9.21 -11.89
N MET A 359 -3.99 8.03 -12.12
CA MET A 359 -3.23 6.79 -12.23
C MET A 359 -2.36 6.80 -13.48
N HIS A 360 -1.13 6.29 -13.42
CA HIS A 360 -0.36 5.98 -14.61
C HIS A 360 -0.73 4.57 -15.15
N GLY A 361 -0.36 4.27 -16.39
CA GLY A 361 -0.81 3.05 -17.08
C GLY A 361 -0.07 1.77 -16.70
N GLY A 362 1.11 1.87 -16.05
CA GLY A 362 1.97 0.71 -15.71
C GLY A 362 1.71 0.12 -14.32
N LEU A 363 2.34 -1.02 -14.07
CA LEU A 363 2.47 -1.61 -12.72
C LEU A 363 3.82 -1.27 -12.08
N ASP A 364 4.69 -0.57 -12.80
CA ASP A 364 5.96 -0.04 -12.32
C ASP A 364 5.76 1.20 -11.43
N ILE A 365 6.85 1.85 -11.04
CA ILE A 365 6.82 3.04 -10.18
C ILE A 365 6.25 4.25 -10.93
N GLY A 366 6.48 4.34 -12.25
CA GLY A 366 6.12 5.47 -13.11
C GLY A 366 7.06 6.67 -12.99
N ALA A 367 7.17 7.42 -14.09
CA ALA A 367 8.12 8.53 -14.20
C ALA A 367 7.94 9.61 -13.13
N ARG A 368 6.68 9.94 -12.78
CA ARG A 368 6.37 10.96 -11.77
C ARG A 368 6.91 10.61 -10.37
N ALA A 369 6.69 9.37 -9.92
CA ALA A 369 7.21 8.91 -8.63
C ALA A 369 8.73 8.77 -8.66
N THR A 370 9.30 8.23 -9.73
CA THR A 370 10.75 8.06 -9.90
C THR A 370 11.47 9.40 -9.76
N ARG A 371 11.02 10.43 -10.47
CA ARG A 371 11.58 11.80 -10.39
C ARG A 371 11.57 12.35 -8.97
N LEU A 372 10.47 12.16 -8.23
CA LEU A 372 10.37 12.65 -6.86
C LEU A 372 11.30 11.90 -5.89
N ILE A 373 11.43 10.59 -6.07
CA ILE A 373 12.34 9.75 -5.27
C ILE A 373 13.79 10.17 -5.52
N GLU A 374 14.18 10.35 -6.78
CA GLU A 374 15.53 10.79 -7.17
C GLU A 374 15.84 12.17 -6.59
N ALA A 375 14.91 13.11 -6.72
CA ALA A 375 15.05 14.45 -6.13
C ALA A 375 15.16 14.42 -4.61
N CYS A 376 14.40 13.55 -3.93
CA CYS A 376 14.46 13.38 -2.47
C CYS A 376 15.79 12.80 -2.01
N LEU A 377 16.37 11.89 -2.77
CA LEU A 377 17.60 11.18 -2.41
C LEU A 377 18.88 11.86 -2.92
N GLY A 378 18.77 13.04 -3.56
CA GLY A 378 19.92 13.78 -4.09
C GLY A 378 20.55 13.14 -5.32
N ARG A 379 19.80 12.37 -6.11
CA ARG A 379 20.24 11.73 -7.35
C ARG A 379 19.72 12.41 -8.62
N ALA A 380 19.06 13.58 -8.48
CA ALA A 380 18.54 14.37 -9.59
C ALA A 380 19.59 15.34 -10.13
#